data_b3a7a6cca8a3967aee7f207b517c7620
#
_entry.id   b3a7a6cca8a3967aee7f207b517c7620
#
_cell.length_a   1.000
_cell.length_b   1.000
_cell.length_c   1.000
_cell.angle_alpha   90.00
_cell.angle_beta   90.00
_cell.angle_gamma   90.00
#
_symmetry.space_group_name_H-M   'P 1'
#
loop_
_entity.id
_entity.type
_entity.pdbx_description
1 polymer ?
#
loop_
_entity_poly.entity_id
_entity_poly.type
_entity_poly.pdbx_seq_one_letter_code
_entity_poly.pdbx_strand_id
1 'polypeptide(L)'
;MKSEAFELIDVAQLRVGMFVDLGVGWMAHPFPTGSFRITSERQIAIIASLGLGQVRHYMGKSDPDSLIPVNTQSPQDAADVEAALAARQRELDAREQRAQQLRAQQRSLAVCERRFGEAMHQYRNTLKQVQAYPKMAANQCQAMVRGFVQEMLADGDSAIRLLSEAAGEKSSMHSVNVTVLSLLLGRAMGMHQSDLVDLGMAAFLHDIGKVHLPEHVRWLGESPAAADYQRYQEHVELGVQMGETMDLSRGVLLAMAQHHELVDGSGFPCQIAGAGMTAGARILALVNRYDNLCNPSRPSVAMTPHEALALIFAQLKTRYDAATLSAFIRMMGVYPPGSVVQLLDDRYALVVSVNSARPLKPRVIVHEPNVPSHEALILDMESVPHVSIRRSVKPTSLPHAALEYLAPRQRISYFFERSVDSHMRDTHP
;
A
#
# COMPACT_ATOMS: atom_id res chain seq x y z
N MET A 1 26.11 26.19 68.62
CA MET A 1 26.28 25.44 67.36
C MET A 1 26.79 26.45 66.35
N LYS A 2 28.07 26.31 65.88
CA LYS A 2 28.63 27.19 64.85
C LYS A 2 27.91 26.89 63.55
N SER A 3 27.25 27.90 62.96
CA SER A 3 26.68 27.83 61.60
C SER A 3 27.83 27.52 60.65
N GLU A 4 27.83 26.33 60.05
CA GLU A 4 28.79 25.97 59.02
C GLU A 4 28.49 26.82 57.77
N ALA A 5 29.49 27.54 57.28
CA ALA A 5 29.38 28.40 56.10
C ALA A 5 29.19 27.54 54.84
N PHE A 6 28.19 27.84 54.07
CA PHE A 6 27.94 27.23 52.78
C PHE A 6 27.87 28.32 51.71
N GLU A 7 28.14 27.94 50.47
CA GLU A 7 28.00 28.77 49.29
C GLU A 7 26.94 28.12 48.34
N LEU A 8 26.13 28.97 47.69
CA LEU A 8 25.24 28.49 46.66
C LEU A 8 26.02 28.34 45.36
N ILE A 9 26.05 27.13 44.79
CA ILE A 9 26.77 26.81 43.57
C ILE A 9 25.77 26.34 42.51
N ASP A 10 26.00 26.72 41.28
CA ASP A 10 25.22 26.25 40.12
C ASP A 10 25.45 24.74 39.92
N VAL A 11 24.39 24.02 39.60
CA VAL A 11 24.45 22.56 39.37
C VAL A 11 25.43 22.22 38.22
N ALA A 12 25.63 23.11 37.25
CA ALA A 12 26.61 22.95 36.19
C ALA A 12 28.06 23.03 36.66
N GLN A 13 28.33 23.54 37.89
CA GLN A 13 29.65 23.68 38.46
C GLN A 13 29.99 22.53 39.46
N LEU A 14 29.09 21.57 39.65
CA LEU A 14 29.29 20.43 40.52
C LEU A 14 30.42 19.52 40.02
N ARG A 15 31.16 18.95 40.98
CA ARG A 15 32.29 18.03 40.74
C ARG A 15 32.30 16.89 41.74
N VAL A 16 32.90 15.81 41.35
CA VAL A 16 33.24 14.70 42.25
C VAL A 16 34.15 15.21 43.35
N GLY A 17 33.88 14.84 44.62
CA GLY A 17 34.58 15.31 45.79
C GLY A 17 33.90 16.48 46.51
N MET A 18 32.97 17.21 45.88
CA MET A 18 32.20 18.28 46.53
C MET A 18 31.17 17.71 47.51
N PHE A 19 31.04 18.36 48.69
CA PHE A 19 29.99 18.02 49.65
C PHE A 19 28.82 19.01 49.47
N VAL A 20 27.67 18.48 49.10
CA VAL A 20 26.48 19.29 48.71
C VAL A 20 25.26 18.93 49.55
N ASP A 21 24.39 19.91 49.73
CA ASP A 21 23.03 19.75 50.25
C ASP A 21 22.04 20.24 49.20
N LEU A 22 21.17 19.33 48.73
CA LEU A 22 20.24 19.59 47.66
C LEU A 22 19.10 20.55 48.07
N GLY A 23 18.90 20.76 49.35
CA GLY A 23 17.87 21.66 49.87
C GLY A 23 16.42 21.22 49.59
N VAL A 24 16.22 20.03 49.10
CA VAL A 24 14.90 19.44 48.79
C VAL A 24 14.62 18.22 49.65
N GLY A 25 13.35 17.93 49.88
CA GLY A 25 12.92 16.80 50.75
C GLY A 25 13.37 15.45 50.19
N TRP A 26 13.58 14.48 51.07
CA TRP A 26 14.10 13.13 50.79
C TRP A 26 13.29 12.36 49.73
N MET A 27 12.03 12.73 49.50
CA MET A 27 11.18 12.11 48.46
C MET A 27 11.41 12.74 47.05
N ALA A 28 12.12 13.85 46.97
CA ALA A 28 12.35 14.58 45.73
C ALA A 28 13.64 14.16 44.99
N HIS A 29 14.41 13.26 45.54
CA HIS A 29 15.66 12.79 44.95
C HIS A 29 15.96 11.32 45.32
N PRO A 30 16.70 10.55 44.51
CA PRO A 30 16.97 9.13 44.74
C PRO A 30 18.18 8.87 45.67
N PHE A 31 18.71 9.88 46.31
CA PHE A 31 19.87 9.72 47.22
C PHE A 31 19.43 9.37 48.66
N PRO A 32 20.24 8.58 49.41
CA PRO A 32 19.90 8.15 50.78
C PRO A 32 19.76 9.32 51.78
N THR A 33 20.43 10.45 51.49
CA THR A 33 20.40 11.65 52.34
C THR A 33 20.35 12.90 51.44
N GLY A 34 19.77 14.02 51.92
CA GLY A 34 19.73 15.29 51.21
C GLY A 34 21.08 15.99 51.14
N SER A 35 22.04 15.60 52.04
CA SER A 35 23.40 16.16 52.09
C SER A 35 24.41 15.02 51.98
N PHE A 36 25.32 15.07 51.00
CA PHE A 36 26.31 14.02 50.79
C PHE A 36 27.50 14.55 49.99
N ARG A 37 28.58 13.76 49.98
CA ARG A 37 29.73 14.00 49.10
C ARG A 37 29.49 13.33 47.74
N ILE A 38 29.68 14.05 46.69
CA ILE A 38 29.59 13.53 45.31
C ILE A 38 30.77 12.60 45.05
N THR A 39 30.48 11.34 44.71
CA THR A 39 31.51 10.30 44.50
C THR A 39 31.61 9.85 43.04
N SER A 40 30.73 10.31 42.18
CA SER A 40 30.75 9.93 40.77
C SER A 40 30.04 10.97 39.88
N GLU A 41 30.46 11.07 38.64
CA GLU A 41 29.81 11.87 37.58
C GLU A 41 28.35 11.48 37.39
N ARG A 42 27.99 10.22 37.62
CA ARG A 42 26.60 9.75 37.55
C ARG A 42 25.71 10.44 38.58
N GLN A 43 26.23 10.76 39.75
CA GLN A 43 25.48 11.51 40.78
C GLN A 43 25.26 12.96 40.33
N ILE A 44 26.22 13.59 39.69
CA ILE A 44 26.08 14.93 39.10
C ILE A 44 24.99 14.93 38.03
N ALA A 45 25.00 13.97 37.10
CA ALA A 45 23.97 13.81 36.10
C ALA A 45 22.56 13.64 36.68
N ILE A 46 22.44 12.90 37.79
CA ILE A 46 21.16 12.73 38.49
C ILE A 46 20.73 14.06 39.11
N ILE A 47 21.63 14.79 39.79
CA ILE A 47 21.30 16.10 40.38
C ILE A 47 20.85 17.08 39.28
N ALA A 48 21.53 17.13 38.19
CA ALA A 48 21.14 17.97 37.02
C ALA A 48 19.73 17.61 36.49
N SER A 49 19.37 16.33 36.50
CA SER A 49 18.03 15.86 36.05
C SER A 49 16.90 16.23 37.01
N LEU A 50 17.21 16.63 38.25
CA LEU A 50 16.20 17.09 39.23
C LEU A 50 15.67 18.50 38.97
N GLY A 51 16.24 19.23 38.02
CA GLY A 51 15.82 20.59 37.68
C GLY A 51 16.18 21.65 38.72
N LEU A 52 17.13 21.37 39.60
CA LEU A 52 17.63 22.31 40.58
C LEU A 52 18.61 23.27 39.89
N GLY A 53 18.38 24.58 40.00
CA GLY A 53 19.30 25.59 39.48
C GLY A 53 20.58 25.71 40.31
N GLN A 54 20.48 25.66 41.63
CA GLN A 54 21.57 25.80 42.57
C GLN A 54 21.43 24.85 43.72
N VAL A 55 22.57 24.47 44.33
CA VAL A 55 22.64 23.63 45.55
C VAL A 55 23.60 24.28 46.56
N ARG A 56 23.50 23.91 47.86
CA ARG A 56 24.40 24.38 48.89
C ARG A 56 25.66 23.54 48.86
N HIS A 57 26.81 24.20 48.74
CA HIS A 57 28.15 23.60 48.75
C HIS A 57 28.87 23.95 50.03
N TYR A 58 29.42 22.93 50.72
CA TYR A 58 30.16 23.09 51.99
C TYR A 58 31.65 22.85 51.71
N MET A 59 32.39 23.93 51.51
CA MET A 59 33.83 23.86 51.19
C MET A 59 34.62 23.09 52.25
N GLY A 60 34.31 23.28 53.55
CA GLY A 60 35.00 22.60 54.65
C GLY A 60 34.79 21.09 54.76
N LYS A 61 33.83 20.53 53.98
CA LYS A 61 33.53 19.09 53.91
C LYS A 61 33.89 18.47 52.56
N SER A 62 34.30 19.30 51.60
CA SER A 62 34.69 18.87 50.23
C SER A 62 36.16 18.46 50.20
N ASP A 63 36.50 17.60 49.23
CA ASP A 63 37.86 17.19 49.02
C ASP A 63 38.70 18.40 48.48
N PRO A 64 39.92 18.60 48.95
CA PRO A 64 40.77 19.74 48.53
C PRO A 64 40.95 19.85 47.02
N ASP A 65 41.04 18.74 46.30
CA ASP A 65 41.24 18.68 44.85
C ASP A 65 39.95 19.09 44.09
N SER A 66 38.79 18.97 44.69
CA SER A 66 37.51 19.40 44.10
C SER A 66 37.31 20.93 44.09
N LEU A 67 38.13 21.65 44.87
CA LEU A 67 38.10 23.11 45.01
C LEU A 67 38.99 23.84 44.03
N ILE A 68 39.82 23.12 43.25
CA ILE A 68 40.67 23.71 42.21
C ILE A 68 39.79 24.00 40.99
N PRO A 69 39.71 25.24 40.50
CA PRO A 69 38.99 25.52 39.30
C PRO A 69 39.72 24.88 38.08
N VAL A 70 39.21 23.77 37.61
CA VAL A 70 39.63 23.26 36.30
C VAL A 70 38.94 24.08 35.23
N ASN A 71 39.60 25.13 34.81
CA ASN A 71 39.22 25.84 33.63
C ASN A 71 39.85 25.11 32.43
N THR A 72 39.15 24.10 31.90
CA THR A 72 39.45 23.54 30.59
C THR A 72 38.31 22.66 30.10
N GLN A 73 37.21 23.25 29.66
CA GLN A 73 36.61 22.71 28.48
C GLN A 73 37.48 23.21 27.33
N SER A 74 38.24 22.32 26.69
CA SER A 74 38.88 22.70 25.45
C SER A 74 37.82 23.08 24.44
N PRO A 75 38.02 24.06 23.55
CA PRO A 75 37.08 24.36 22.48
C PRO A 75 36.67 23.12 21.69
N GLN A 76 37.49 22.10 21.72
CA GLN A 76 37.25 20.79 21.08
C GLN A 76 36.21 19.95 21.79
N ASP A 77 36.27 19.88 23.14
CA ASP A 77 35.28 19.12 23.91
C ASP A 77 33.86 19.70 23.81
N ALA A 78 33.76 21.04 23.74
CA ALA A 78 32.48 21.74 23.54
C ALA A 78 31.91 21.47 22.13
N ALA A 79 32.76 21.47 21.10
CA ALA A 79 32.38 21.16 19.73
C ALA A 79 31.94 19.69 19.58
N ASP A 80 32.60 18.76 20.26
CA ASP A 80 32.26 17.33 20.22
C ASP A 80 30.91 17.05 20.92
N VAL A 81 30.62 17.74 22.04
CA VAL A 81 29.32 17.66 22.72
C VAL A 81 28.20 18.24 21.84
N GLU A 82 28.44 19.39 21.21
CA GLU A 82 27.46 19.99 20.30
C GLU A 82 27.20 19.09 19.07
N ALA A 83 28.25 18.52 18.48
CA ALA A 83 28.14 17.56 17.38
C ALA A 83 27.35 16.30 17.77
N ALA A 84 27.60 15.77 18.99
CA ALA A 84 26.85 14.61 19.50
C ALA A 84 25.36 14.93 19.76
N LEU A 85 25.05 16.11 20.30
CA LEU A 85 23.68 16.56 20.46
C LEU A 85 22.97 16.77 19.13
N ALA A 86 23.65 17.38 18.16
CA ALA A 86 23.13 17.57 16.81
C ALA A 86 22.91 16.22 16.09
N ALA A 87 23.80 15.26 16.27
CA ALA A 87 23.64 13.91 15.73
C ALA A 87 22.43 13.20 16.35
N ARG A 88 22.27 13.28 17.67
CA ARG A 88 21.11 12.71 18.38
C ARG A 88 19.78 13.36 17.94
N GLN A 89 19.77 14.68 17.77
CA GLN A 89 18.59 15.39 17.28
C GLN A 89 18.21 14.93 15.88
N ARG A 90 19.19 14.82 14.95
CA ARG A 90 18.95 14.28 13.59
C ARG A 90 18.39 12.87 13.62
N GLU A 91 18.87 12.02 14.52
CA GLU A 91 18.34 10.66 14.68
C GLU A 91 16.90 10.65 15.16
N LEU A 92 16.55 11.50 16.13
CA LEU A 92 15.18 11.67 16.61
C LEU A 92 14.25 12.19 15.51
N ASP A 93 14.69 13.21 14.77
CA ASP A 93 13.94 13.80 13.66
C ASP A 93 13.72 12.76 12.54
N ALA A 94 14.77 12.00 12.21
CA ALA A 94 14.68 10.93 11.20
C ALA A 94 13.70 9.82 11.63
N ARG A 95 13.72 9.44 12.93
CA ARG A 95 12.77 8.47 13.49
C ARG A 95 11.34 8.98 13.45
N GLU A 96 11.13 10.24 13.79
CA GLU A 96 9.80 10.85 13.73
C GLU A 96 9.27 10.95 12.30
N GLN A 97 10.10 11.38 11.35
CA GLN A 97 9.77 11.42 9.92
C GLN A 97 9.40 10.02 9.40
N ARG A 98 10.19 9.00 9.74
CA ARG A 98 9.90 7.61 9.40
C ARG A 98 8.55 7.16 9.94
N ALA A 99 8.24 7.46 11.20
CA ALA A 99 6.97 7.11 11.83
C ALA A 99 5.79 7.83 11.16
N GLN A 100 5.95 9.10 10.77
CA GLN A 100 4.93 9.86 10.05
C GLN A 100 4.67 9.27 8.66
N GLN A 101 5.72 8.91 7.92
CA GLN A 101 5.61 8.28 6.61
C GLN A 101 4.87 6.93 6.71
N LEU A 102 5.24 6.09 7.68
CA LEU A 102 4.59 4.80 7.90
C LEU A 102 3.08 4.97 8.21
N ARG A 103 2.73 5.91 9.09
CA ARG A 103 1.32 6.22 9.41
C ARG A 103 0.56 6.73 8.18
N ALA A 104 1.20 7.52 7.33
CA ALA A 104 0.58 8.01 6.09
C ALA A 104 0.32 6.88 5.11
N GLN A 105 1.28 5.97 4.91
CA GLN A 105 1.15 4.80 4.05
C GLN A 105 0.06 3.83 4.56
N GLN A 106 0.00 3.59 5.87
CA GLN A 106 -1.03 2.74 6.49
C GLN A 106 -2.42 3.36 6.34
N ARG A 107 -2.56 4.67 6.52
CA ARG A 107 -3.84 5.37 6.32
C ARG A 107 -4.31 5.30 4.87
N SER A 108 -3.41 5.51 3.89
CA SER A 108 -3.75 5.39 2.47
C SER A 108 -4.23 3.98 2.14
N LEU A 109 -3.52 2.95 2.59
CA LEU A 109 -3.92 1.55 2.40
C LEU A 109 -5.29 1.27 3.03
N ALA A 110 -5.51 1.68 4.28
CA ALA A 110 -6.77 1.46 4.98
C ALA A 110 -7.97 2.13 4.27
N VAL A 111 -7.78 3.29 3.64
CA VAL A 111 -8.82 3.93 2.81
C VAL A 111 -9.14 3.08 1.59
N CYS A 112 -8.12 2.58 0.88
CA CYS A 112 -8.31 1.71 -0.29
C CYS A 112 -9.03 0.41 0.09
N GLU A 113 -8.62 -0.24 1.18
CA GLU A 113 -9.21 -1.49 1.67
C GLU A 113 -10.68 -1.31 2.09
N ARG A 114 -11.00 -0.24 2.80
CA ARG A 114 -12.37 0.09 3.18
C ARG A 114 -13.25 0.24 1.96
N ARG A 115 -12.82 1.02 0.96
CA ARG A 115 -13.60 1.27 -0.26
C ARG A 115 -13.76 0.02 -1.11
N PHE A 116 -12.72 -0.81 -1.19
CA PHE A 116 -12.81 -2.11 -1.82
C PHE A 116 -13.85 -3.00 -1.12
N GLY A 117 -13.83 -3.03 0.21
CA GLY A 117 -14.80 -3.75 1.03
C GLY A 117 -16.23 -3.25 0.84
N GLU A 118 -16.44 -1.93 0.76
CA GLU A 118 -17.72 -1.31 0.46
C GLU A 118 -18.25 -1.72 -0.94
N ALA A 119 -17.38 -1.74 -1.94
CA ALA A 119 -17.72 -2.20 -3.30
C ALA A 119 -18.08 -3.70 -3.33
N MET A 120 -17.31 -4.55 -2.64
CA MET A 120 -17.67 -5.97 -2.50
C MET A 120 -19.01 -6.16 -1.80
N HIS A 121 -19.28 -5.37 -0.76
CA HIS A 121 -20.59 -5.39 -0.08
C HIS A 121 -21.72 -4.98 -1.01
N GLN A 122 -21.52 -3.93 -1.80
CA GLN A 122 -22.49 -3.49 -2.80
C GLN A 122 -22.78 -4.58 -3.83
N TYR A 123 -21.73 -5.28 -4.33
CA TYR A 123 -21.93 -6.38 -5.28
C TYR A 123 -22.79 -7.51 -4.67
N ARG A 124 -22.51 -7.93 -3.44
CA ARG A 124 -23.30 -8.95 -2.75
C ARG A 124 -24.76 -8.51 -2.54
N ASN A 125 -24.98 -7.25 -2.21
CA ASN A 125 -26.32 -6.70 -2.07
C ASN A 125 -27.04 -6.68 -3.42
N THR A 126 -26.36 -6.31 -4.50
CA THR A 126 -26.90 -6.36 -5.87
C THR A 126 -27.37 -7.76 -6.22
N LEU A 127 -26.57 -8.80 -5.98
CA LEU A 127 -26.95 -10.18 -6.23
C LEU A 127 -28.20 -10.63 -5.45
N LYS A 128 -28.38 -10.13 -4.22
CA LYS A 128 -29.56 -10.45 -3.40
C LYS A 128 -30.82 -9.72 -3.84
N GLN A 129 -30.67 -8.51 -4.37
CA GLN A 129 -31.79 -7.60 -4.62
C GLN A 129 -32.23 -7.56 -6.09
N VAL A 130 -31.35 -7.97 -7.02
CA VAL A 130 -31.56 -7.78 -8.45
C VAL A 130 -32.84 -8.45 -8.99
N GLN A 131 -33.27 -9.57 -8.43
CA GLN A 131 -34.49 -10.25 -8.86
C GLN A 131 -35.78 -9.52 -8.42
N ALA A 132 -35.77 -8.99 -7.19
CA ALA A 132 -36.96 -8.32 -6.62
C ALA A 132 -37.01 -6.82 -6.97
N TYR A 133 -35.88 -6.17 -7.05
CA TYR A 133 -35.74 -4.71 -7.22
C TYR A 133 -34.64 -4.33 -8.22
N PRO A 134 -34.75 -4.78 -9.52
CA PRO A 134 -33.67 -4.64 -10.50
C PRO A 134 -33.23 -3.19 -10.73
N LYS A 135 -34.17 -2.26 -10.91
CA LYS A 135 -33.88 -0.83 -11.14
C LYS A 135 -33.22 -0.16 -9.93
N MET A 136 -33.62 -0.53 -8.71
CA MET A 136 -33.01 -0.02 -7.50
C MET A 136 -31.56 -0.52 -7.37
N ALA A 137 -31.32 -1.80 -7.64
CA ALA A 137 -29.99 -2.37 -7.66
C ALA A 137 -29.08 -1.68 -8.70
N ALA A 138 -29.59 -1.40 -9.91
CA ALA A 138 -28.90 -0.66 -10.95
C ALA A 138 -28.50 0.75 -10.49
N ASN A 139 -29.44 1.50 -9.90
CA ASN A 139 -29.18 2.86 -9.43
C ASN A 139 -28.09 2.91 -8.33
N GLN A 140 -28.09 1.94 -7.42
CA GLN A 140 -27.05 1.84 -6.38
C GLN A 140 -25.68 1.53 -6.97
N CYS A 141 -25.59 0.59 -7.92
CA CYS A 141 -24.35 0.29 -8.64
C CYS A 141 -23.85 1.51 -9.42
N GLN A 142 -24.74 2.21 -10.11
CA GLN A 142 -24.40 3.39 -10.89
C GLN A 142 -23.89 4.53 -10.00
N ALA A 143 -24.49 4.76 -8.84
CA ALA A 143 -24.02 5.76 -7.89
C ALA A 143 -22.59 5.47 -7.43
N MET A 144 -22.28 4.22 -7.10
CA MET A 144 -20.95 3.77 -6.71
C MET A 144 -19.93 3.95 -7.85
N VAL A 145 -20.25 3.46 -9.06
CA VAL A 145 -19.37 3.57 -10.23
C VAL A 145 -19.11 5.02 -10.61
N ARG A 146 -20.16 5.88 -10.58
CA ARG A 146 -19.98 7.33 -10.79
C ARG A 146 -19.03 7.95 -9.77
N GLY A 147 -19.13 7.55 -8.50
CA GLY A 147 -18.22 7.99 -7.46
C GLY A 147 -16.77 7.61 -7.78
N PHE A 148 -16.52 6.39 -8.24
CA PHE A 148 -15.18 5.95 -8.66
C PHE A 148 -14.67 6.77 -9.86
N VAL A 149 -15.50 6.96 -10.88
CA VAL A 149 -15.14 7.74 -12.08
C VAL A 149 -14.84 9.19 -11.73
N GLN A 150 -15.67 9.83 -10.92
CA GLN A 150 -15.46 11.22 -10.48
C GLN A 150 -14.12 11.37 -9.73
N GLU A 151 -13.82 10.43 -8.84
CA GLU A 151 -12.56 10.47 -8.10
C GLU A 151 -11.34 10.21 -8.99
N MET A 152 -11.45 9.27 -9.93
CA MET A 152 -10.36 8.99 -10.90
C MET A 152 -10.10 10.16 -11.86
N LEU A 153 -11.14 10.92 -12.22
CA LEU A 153 -11.02 12.07 -13.11
C LEU A 153 -10.67 13.37 -12.38
N ALA A 154 -10.70 13.41 -11.05
CA ALA A 154 -10.22 14.56 -10.29
C ALA A 154 -8.71 14.74 -10.49
N ASP A 155 -8.22 15.99 -10.35
CA ASP A 155 -6.83 16.36 -10.59
C ASP A 155 -5.84 15.45 -9.82
N GLY A 156 -4.78 15.06 -10.51
CA GLY A 156 -3.68 14.23 -10.00
C GLY A 156 -3.57 12.85 -10.67
N ASP A 157 -2.37 12.28 -10.58
CA ASP A 157 -2.10 10.94 -11.05
C ASP A 157 -2.74 9.90 -10.14
N SER A 158 -3.22 8.81 -10.72
CA SER A 158 -3.72 7.65 -9.99
C SER A 158 -2.71 6.52 -10.07
N ALA A 159 -2.42 5.91 -8.93
CA ALA A 159 -1.59 4.71 -8.85
C ALA A 159 -2.45 3.48 -8.57
N ILE A 160 -2.06 2.34 -9.15
CA ILE A 160 -2.64 1.05 -8.80
C ILE A 160 -1.99 0.58 -7.51
N ARG A 161 -2.81 0.30 -6.50
CA ARG A 161 -2.38 -0.16 -5.19
C ARG A 161 -2.74 -1.62 -4.97
N LEU A 162 -1.75 -2.43 -4.56
CA LEU A 162 -1.99 -3.77 -4.02
C LEU A 162 -2.60 -3.65 -2.62
N LEU A 163 -3.68 -4.36 -2.38
CA LEU A 163 -4.33 -4.44 -1.07
C LEU A 163 -3.75 -5.58 -0.23
N SER A 164 -4.05 -5.58 1.07
CA SER A 164 -3.83 -6.74 1.92
C SER A 164 -4.73 -7.89 1.48
N GLU A 165 -4.37 -9.11 1.85
CA GLU A 165 -5.19 -10.27 1.50
C GLU A 165 -6.55 -10.16 2.19
N ALA A 166 -7.58 -9.87 1.41
CA ALA A 166 -8.94 -9.75 1.92
C ALA A 166 -9.57 -11.14 2.03
N ALA A 167 -10.07 -11.48 3.22
CA ALA A 167 -11.02 -12.57 3.37
C ALA A 167 -12.34 -12.16 2.71
N GLY A 168 -12.63 -12.67 1.52
CA GLY A 168 -13.84 -12.34 0.78
C GLY A 168 -14.27 -13.44 -0.18
N GLU A 169 -15.55 -13.40 -0.55
CA GLU A 169 -16.08 -14.27 -1.59
C GLU A 169 -15.44 -13.91 -2.94
N LYS A 170 -14.99 -14.93 -3.67
CA LYS A 170 -14.28 -14.76 -4.95
C LYS A 170 -15.04 -13.92 -5.96
N SER A 171 -16.36 -14.12 -6.10
CA SER A 171 -17.19 -13.41 -7.08
C SER A 171 -17.18 -11.90 -6.88
N SER A 172 -17.38 -11.45 -5.63
CA SER A 172 -17.37 -10.02 -5.31
C SER A 172 -16.00 -9.38 -5.46
N MET A 173 -14.93 -10.10 -5.10
CA MET A 173 -13.57 -9.64 -5.28
C MET A 173 -13.22 -9.48 -6.77
N HIS A 174 -13.55 -10.50 -7.59
CA HIS A 174 -13.34 -10.47 -9.03
C HIS A 174 -14.02 -9.28 -9.70
N SER A 175 -15.32 -9.10 -9.44
CA SER A 175 -16.09 -8.00 -10.04
C SER A 175 -15.51 -6.63 -9.66
N VAL A 176 -15.06 -6.43 -8.42
CA VAL A 176 -14.45 -5.16 -8.01
C VAL A 176 -13.07 -4.98 -8.65
N ASN A 177 -12.21 -6.01 -8.69
CA ASN A 177 -10.91 -5.95 -9.36
C ASN A 177 -11.06 -5.59 -10.84
N VAL A 178 -11.95 -6.29 -11.54
CA VAL A 178 -12.22 -6.06 -12.97
C VAL A 178 -12.73 -4.63 -13.17
N THR A 179 -13.61 -4.14 -12.30
CA THR A 179 -14.12 -2.75 -12.37
C THR A 179 -12.99 -1.74 -12.23
N VAL A 180 -12.18 -1.85 -11.18
CA VAL A 180 -11.09 -0.91 -10.89
C VAL A 180 -10.08 -0.87 -12.04
N LEU A 181 -9.61 -2.03 -12.49
CA LEU A 181 -8.62 -2.11 -13.57
C LEU A 181 -9.20 -1.64 -14.90
N SER A 182 -10.47 -1.94 -15.21
CA SER A 182 -11.13 -1.48 -16.44
C SER A 182 -11.29 0.04 -16.46
N LEU A 183 -11.68 0.65 -15.36
CA LEU A 183 -11.80 2.11 -15.24
C LEU A 183 -10.44 2.81 -15.40
N LEU A 184 -9.40 2.29 -14.75
CA LEU A 184 -8.04 2.82 -14.89
C LEU A 184 -7.53 2.71 -16.34
N LEU A 185 -7.79 1.57 -17.00
CA LEU A 185 -7.40 1.36 -18.40
C LEU A 185 -8.20 2.27 -19.32
N GLY A 186 -9.52 2.37 -19.15
CA GLY A 186 -10.37 3.27 -19.93
C GLY A 186 -9.92 4.73 -19.81
N ARG A 187 -9.59 5.19 -18.59
CA ARG A 187 -8.99 6.52 -18.38
C ARG A 187 -7.65 6.67 -19.12
N ALA A 188 -6.75 5.69 -18.99
CA ALA A 188 -5.45 5.70 -19.68
C ALA A 188 -5.57 5.72 -21.21
N MET A 189 -6.68 5.21 -21.75
CA MET A 189 -7.01 5.25 -23.17
C MET A 189 -7.80 6.52 -23.57
N GLY A 190 -8.08 7.44 -22.64
CA GLY A 190 -8.75 8.70 -22.93
C GLY A 190 -10.26 8.61 -23.13
N MET A 191 -10.92 7.59 -22.57
CA MET A 191 -12.39 7.46 -22.65
C MET A 191 -13.09 8.64 -21.97
N HIS A 192 -14.22 9.07 -22.53
CA HIS A 192 -15.06 10.11 -21.93
C HIS A 192 -15.73 9.61 -20.63
N GLN A 193 -16.11 10.55 -19.78
CA GLN A 193 -16.72 10.22 -18.47
C GLN A 193 -17.97 9.34 -18.60
N SER A 194 -18.84 9.58 -19.57
CA SER A 194 -20.01 8.75 -19.85
C SER A 194 -19.66 7.30 -20.16
N ASP A 195 -18.64 7.12 -21.01
CA ASP A 195 -18.21 5.80 -21.46
C ASP A 195 -17.47 5.06 -20.35
N LEU A 196 -16.76 5.79 -19.47
CA LEU A 196 -16.17 5.22 -18.24
C LEU A 196 -17.24 4.72 -17.27
N VAL A 197 -18.36 5.46 -17.12
CA VAL A 197 -19.48 4.98 -16.29
C VAL A 197 -20.09 3.71 -16.88
N ASP A 198 -20.33 3.67 -18.18
CA ASP A 198 -20.85 2.47 -18.86
C ASP A 198 -19.87 1.29 -18.72
N LEU A 199 -18.58 1.52 -18.95
CA LEU A 199 -17.53 0.51 -18.77
C LEU A 199 -17.49 -0.01 -17.34
N GLY A 200 -17.52 0.87 -16.34
CA GLY A 200 -17.54 0.49 -14.92
C GLY A 200 -18.76 -0.31 -14.52
N MET A 201 -19.94 0.07 -15.02
CA MET A 201 -21.17 -0.68 -14.84
C MET A 201 -21.09 -2.06 -15.47
N ALA A 202 -20.63 -2.15 -16.72
CA ALA A 202 -20.45 -3.42 -17.40
C ALA A 202 -19.42 -4.31 -16.67
N ALA A 203 -18.29 -3.75 -16.25
CA ALA A 203 -17.26 -4.48 -15.52
C ALA A 203 -17.76 -4.99 -14.17
N PHE A 204 -18.58 -4.20 -13.46
CA PHE A 204 -19.14 -4.60 -12.18
C PHE A 204 -20.18 -5.71 -12.29
N LEU A 205 -20.94 -5.73 -13.38
CA LEU A 205 -22.08 -6.62 -13.57
C LEU A 205 -21.87 -7.73 -14.62
N HIS A 206 -20.68 -7.81 -15.29
CA HIS A 206 -20.45 -8.73 -16.41
C HIS A 206 -20.79 -10.19 -16.09
N ASP A 207 -20.54 -10.60 -14.87
CA ASP A 207 -20.73 -11.97 -14.39
C ASP A 207 -22.05 -12.19 -13.62
N ILE A 208 -22.96 -11.20 -13.60
CA ILE A 208 -24.20 -11.28 -12.80
C ILE A 208 -25.08 -12.47 -13.19
N GLY A 209 -25.06 -12.88 -14.46
CA GLY A 209 -25.81 -14.04 -14.97
C GLY A 209 -25.38 -15.36 -14.36
N LYS A 210 -24.18 -15.46 -13.79
CA LYS A 210 -23.68 -16.67 -13.10
C LYS A 210 -24.57 -17.07 -11.91
N VAL A 211 -25.35 -16.15 -11.35
CA VAL A 211 -26.29 -16.47 -10.24
C VAL A 211 -27.31 -17.53 -10.65
N HIS A 212 -27.66 -17.63 -11.94
CA HIS A 212 -28.61 -18.59 -12.49
C HIS A 212 -27.95 -19.94 -12.87
N LEU A 213 -26.61 -20.01 -12.86
CA LEU A 213 -25.94 -21.26 -13.17
C LEU A 213 -25.86 -22.19 -11.93
N PRO A 214 -25.85 -23.51 -12.13
CA PRO A 214 -25.52 -24.47 -11.07
C PRO A 214 -24.15 -24.17 -10.46
N GLU A 215 -23.98 -24.41 -9.17
CA GLU A 215 -22.75 -24.05 -8.44
C GLU A 215 -21.48 -24.63 -9.07
N HIS A 216 -21.50 -25.91 -9.49
CA HIS A 216 -20.37 -26.57 -10.13
C HIS A 216 -19.97 -26.00 -11.49
N VAL A 217 -20.90 -25.29 -12.16
CA VAL A 217 -20.66 -24.64 -13.47
C VAL A 217 -20.15 -23.20 -13.32
N ARG A 218 -20.52 -22.52 -12.22
CA ARG A 218 -20.12 -21.09 -11.99
C ARG A 218 -18.60 -20.89 -12.04
N TRP A 219 -17.86 -21.89 -11.65
CA TRP A 219 -16.40 -21.85 -11.50
C TRP A 219 -15.77 -23.06 -12.16
N LEU A 220 -15.67 -23.03 -13.48
CA LEU A 220 -15.07 -24.11 -14.25
C LEU A 220 -13.61 -24.40 -13.85
N GLY A 221 -13.25 -25.67 -13.85
CA GLY A 221 -11.87 -26.10 -13.75
C GLY A 221 -11.11 -25.91 -15.07
N GLU A 222 -9.86 -26.39 -15.10
CA GLU A 222 -8.98 -26.23 -16.27
C GLU A 222 -9.44 -27.03 -17.51
N SER A 223 -10.15 -28.13 -17.30
CA SER A 223 -10.62 -29.02 -18.37
C SER A 223 -12.07 -29.41 -18.07
N PRO A 224 -13.02 -28.50 -18.24
CA PRO A 224 -14.43 -28.78 -18.01
C PRO A 224 -14.97 -29.75 -19.08
N ALA A 225 -16.01 -30.51 -18.72
CA ALA A 225 -16.77 -31.26 -19.71
C ALA A 225 -17.40 -30.29 -20.73
N ALA A 226 -17.52 -30.72 -21.99
CA ALA A 226 -18.07 -29.85 -23.04
C ALA A 226 -19.48 -29.31 -22.71
N ALA A 227 -20.32 -30.13 -22.06
CA ALA A 227 -21.64 -29.72 -21.61
C ALA A 227 -21.60 -28.63 -20.52
N ASP A 228 -20.66 -28.76 -19.55
CA ASP A 228 -20.49 -27.74 -18.49
C ASP A 228 -19.95 -26.43 -19.07
N TYR A 229 -19.03 -26.54 -20.05
CA TYR A 229 -18.52 -25.36 -20.73
C TYR A 229 -19.61 -24.64 -21.53
N GLN A 230 -20.42 -25.37 -22.27
CA GLN A 230 -21.57 -24.82 -23.00
C GLN A 230 -22.54 -24.14 -22.04
N ARG A 231 -22.87 -24.79 -20.92
CA ARG A 231 -23.73 -24.21 -19.89
C ARG A 231 -23.12 -23.00 -19.20
N TYR A 232 -21.80 -23.00 -19.02
CA TYR A 232 -21.11 -21.81 -18.51
C TYR A 232 -21.28 -20.59 -19.42
N GLN A 233 -21.25 -20.78 -20.74
CA GLN A 233 -21.43 -19.68 -21.70
C GLN A 233 -22.80 -18.98 -21.60
N GLU A 234 -23.83 -19.67 -21.10
CA GLU A 234 -25.17 -19.12 -20.92
C GLU A 234 -25.19 -17.91 -19.97
N HIS A 235 -24.19 -17.78 -19.04
CA HIS A 235 -24.19 -16.63 -18.14
C HIS A 235 -24.14 -15.28 -18.85
N VAL A 236 -23.57 -15.22 -20.05
CA VAL A 236 -23.48 -13.99 -20.84
C VAL A 236 -24.89 -13.53 -21.24
N GLU A 237 -25.68 -14.41 -21.84
CA GLU A 237 -27.06 -14.11 -22.24
C GLU A 237 -27.93 -13.82 -21.02
N LEU A 238 -27.86 -14.66 -19.97
CA LEU A 238 -28.58 -14.46 -18.72
C LEU A 238 -28.22 -13.13 -18.07
N GLY A 239 -26.94 -12.72 -18.13
CA GLY A 239 -26.48 -11.45 -17.61
C GLY A 239 -27.07 -10.26 -18.38
N VAL A 240 -27.12 -10.35 -19.72
CA VAL A 240 -27.75 -9.33 -20.57
C VAL A 240 -29.25 -9.22 -20.27
N GLN A 241 -29.96 -10.33 -20.19
CA GLN A 241 -31.41 -10.35 -19.84
C GLN A 241 -31.66 -9.70 -18.47
N MET A 242 -30.82 -10.00 -17.47
CA MET A 242 -30.89 -9.31 -16.18
C MET A 242 -30.60 -7.81 -16.33
N GLY A 243 -29.60 -7.43 -17.11
CA GLY A 243 -29.27 -6.03 -17.39
C GLY A 243 -30.43 -5.27 -18.05
N GLU A 244 -31.20 -5.89 -18.95
CA GLU A 244 -32.39 -5.31 -19.55
C GLU A 244 -33.45 -5.04 -18.50
N THR A 245 -33.69 -5.98 -17.57
CA THR A 245 -34.64 -5.76 -16.44
C THR A 245 -34.21 -4.66 -15.48
N MET A 246 -32.87 -4.46 -15.37
CA MET A 246 -32.25 -3.37 -14.63
C MET A 246 -32.31 -2.02 -15.33
N ASP A 247 -32.79 -1.96 -16.59
CA ASP A 247 -32.81 -0.75 -17.44
C ASP A 247 -31.44 -0.17 -17.71
N LEU A 248 -30.43 -1.03 -17.91
CA LEU A 248 -29.05 -0.62 -18.22
C LEU A 248 -28.93 -0.03 -19.62
N SER A 249 -27.99 0.90 -19.81
CA SER A 249 -27.73 1.51 -21.11
C SER A 249 -27.31 0.47 -22.15
N ARG A 250 -27.56 0.78 -23.44
CA ARG A 250 -27.10 -0.07 -24.54
C ARG A 250 -25.58 -0.29 -24.53
N GLY A 251 -24.80 0.74 -24.09
CA GLY A 251 -23.35 0.63 -23.95
C GLY A 251 -22.94 -0.43 -22.94
N VAL A 252 -23.57 -0.45 -21.77
CA VAL A 252 -23.37 -1.46 -20.73
C VAL A 252 -23.74 -2.85 -21.23
N LEU A 253 -24.95 -3.01 -21.82
CA LEU A 253 -25.43 -4.31 -22.29
C LEU A 253 -24.53 -4.90 -23.38
N LEU A 254 -24.04 -4.08 -24.32
CA LEU A 254 -23.13 -4.52 -25.36
C LEU A 254 -21.77 -4.95 -24.78
N ALA A 255 -21.23 -4.21 -23.81
CA ALA A 255 -19.98 -4.58 -23.16
C ALA A 255 -20.14 -5.88 -22.36
N MET A 256 -21.27 -6.07 -21.66
CA MET A 256 -21.59 -7.34 -20.99
C MET A 256 -21.75 -8.49 -21.97
N ALA A 257 -22.45 -8.29 -23.11
CA ALA A 257 -22.63 -9.33 -24.12
C ALA A 257 -21.31 -9.80 -24.74
N GLN A 258 -20.32 -8.92 -24.82
CA GLN A 258 -19.07 -9.15 -25.54
C GLN A 258 -17.85 -9.41 -24.66
N HIS A 259 -17.99 -9.53 -23.32
CA HIS A 259 -16.86 -9.61 -22.41
C HIS A 259 -16.03 -10.91 -22.49
N HIS A 260 -16.52 -11.90 -23.21
CA HIS A 260 -15.82 -13.12 -23.59
C HIS A 260 -15.50 -13.22 -25.06
N GLU A 261 -15.85 -12.21 -25.86
CA GLU A 261 -15.44 -12.14 -27.26
C GLU A 261 -13.94 -11.81 -27.37
N LEU A 262 -13.31 -12.29 -28.43
CA LEU A 262 -11.89 -12.09 -28.71
C LEU A 262 -11.73 -11.51 -30.12
N VAL A 263 -10.75 -10.63 -30.31
CA VAL A 263 -10.60 -9.91 -31.61
C VAL A 263 -10.31 -10.82 -32.80
N ASP A 264 -9.81 -12.04 -32.53
CA ASP A 264 -9.59 -13.08 -33.57
C ASP A 264 -10.85 -13.90 -33.89
N GLY A 265 -11.99 -13.60 -33.25
CA GLY A 265 -13.26 -14.32 -33.44
C GLY A 265 -13.32 -15.68 -32.72
N SER A 266 -12.32 -16.04 -31.92
CA SER A 266 -12.29 -17.30 -31.16
C SER A 266 -13.05 -17.23 -29.83
N GLY A 267 -13.70 -16.11 -29.52
CA GLY A 267 -14.47 -15.88 -28.32
C GLY A 267 -15.88 -16.49 -28.34
N PHE A 268 -16.69 -16.10 -27.38
CA PHE A 268 -18.10 -16.50 -27.27
C PHE A 268 -18.94 -15.36 -26.69
N PRO A 269 -20.28 -15.37 -26.81
CA PRO A 269 -21.12 -16.40 -27.41
C PRO A 269 -21.27 -16.25 -28.94
N CYS A 270 -21.00 -15.05 -29.51
CA CYS A 270 -21.35 -14.75 -30.90
C CYS A 270 -20.14 -14.81 -31.85
N GLN A 271 -18.93 -15.05 -31.36
CA GLN A 271 -17.68 -15.12 -32.11
C GLN A 271 -17.41 -13.82 -32.90
N ILE A 272 -17.66 -12.67 -32.27
CA ILE A 272 -17.52 -11.35 -32.86
C ILE A 272 -16.04 -11.03 -33.03
N ALA A 273 -15.58 -10.77 -34.25
CA ALA A 273 -14.21 -10.33 -34.50
C ALA A 273 -14.02 -8.83 -34.21
N GLY A 274 -12.76 -8.41 -34.10
CA GLY A 274 -12.31 -7.12 -33.58
C GLY A 274 -13.10 -5.87 -33.98
N ALA A 275 -13.48 -5.71 -35.24
CA ALA A 275 -14.22 -4.54 -35.71
C ALA A 275 -15.66 -4.45 -35.11
N GLY A 276 -16.25 -5.60 -34.76
CA GLY A 276 -17.59 -5.66 -34.14
C GLY A 276 -17.61 -5.47 -32.65
N MET A 277 -16.47 -5.54 -31.99
CA MET A 277 -16.37 -5.35 -30.52
C MET A 277 -16.35 -3.87 -30.13
N THR A 278 -17.12 -3.50 -29.12
CA THR A 278 -17.05 -2.15 -28.54
C THR A 278 -15.72 -1.90 -27.83
N ALA A 279 -15.31 -0.64 -27.67
CA ALA A 279 -14.10 -0.29 -26.93
C ALA A 279 -14.16 -0.81 -25.49
N GLY A 280 -15.32 -0.66 -24.82
CA GLY A 280 -15.54 -1.19 -23.47
C GLY A 280 -15.40 -2.71 -23.39
N ALA A 281 -15.92 -3.43 -24.39
CA ALA A 281 -15.80 -4.89 -24.45
C ALA A 281 -14.35 -5.36 -24.62
N ARG A 282 -13.56 -4.69 -25.46
CA ARG A 282 -12.12 -5.01 -25.63
C ARG A 282 -11.35 -4.85 -24.34
N ILE A 283 -11.62 -3.77 -23.58
CA ILE A 283 -11.03 -3.54 -22.25
C ILE A 283 -11.46 -4.65 -21.30
N LEU A 284 -12.77 -4.89 -21.19
CA LEU A 284 -13.35 -5.83 -20.26
C LEU A 284 -12.85 -7.26 -20.50
N ALA A 285 -12.79 -7.72 -21.73
CA ALA A 285 -12.29 -9.06 -22.09
C ALA A 285 -10.82 -9.26 -21.65
N LEU A 286 -9.97 -8.26 -21.86
CA LEU A 286 -8.56 -8.31 -21.48
C LEU A 286 -8.41 -8.33 -19.95
N VAL A 287 -9.07 -7.41 -19.25
CA VAL A 287 -8.96 -7.27 -17.78
C VAL A 287 -9.55 -8.49 -17.07
N ASN A 288 -10.72 -8.97 -17.53
CA ASN A 288 -11.33 -10.19 -17.01
C ASN A 288 -10.38 -11.41 -17.14
N ARG A 289 -9.73 -11.58 -18.29
CA ARG A 289 -8.75 -12.66 -18.46
C ARG A 289 -7.57 -12.52 -17.53
N TYR A 290 -7.02 -11.31 -17.39
CA TYR A 290 -5.90 -11.05 -16.50
C TYR A 290 -6.23 -11.39 -15.05
N ASP A 291 -7.38 -10.92 -14.54
CA ASP A 291 -7.79 -11.20 -13.17
C ASP A 291 -8.03 -12.70 -12.94
N ASN A 292 -8.64 -13.41 -13.91
CA ASN A 292 -8.84 -14.86 -13.82
C ASN A 292 -7.53 -15.66 -13.83
N LEU A 293 -6.46 -15.16 -14.44
CA LEU A 293 -5.13 -15.77 -14.37
C LEU A 293 -4.49 -15.57 -12.99
N CYS A 294 -4.65 -14.38 -12.40
CA CYS A 294 -4.12 -14.06 -11.06
C CYS A 294 -4.96 -14.70 -9.94
N ASN A 295 -6.29 -14.77 -10.13
CA ASN A 295 -7.26 -15.19 -9.13
C ASN A 295 -8.16 -16.35 -9.63
N PRO A 296 -7.60 -17.50 -10.06
CA PRO A 296 -8.39 -18.61 -10.54
C PRO A 296 -9.24 -19.23 -9.42
N SER A 297 -10.15 -20.13 -9.78
CA SER A 297 -11.00 -20.85 -8.81
C SER A 297 -10.18 -21.71 -7.88
N ARG A 298 -9.10 -22.32 -8.40
CA ARG A 298 -8.13 -23.12 -7.64
C ARG A 298 -6.86 -22.29 -7.43
N PRO A 299 -6.54 -21.87 -6.19
CA PRO A 299 -5.34 -21.06 -5.91
C PRO A 299 -4.03 -21.71 -6.35
N SER A 300 -3.97 -23.05 -6.42
CA SER A 300 -2.75 -23.79 -6.81
C SER A 300 -2.29 -23.54 -8.25
N VAL A 301 -3.17 -23.05 -9.11
CA VAL A 301 -2.86 -22.70 -10.52
C VAL A 301 -2.79 -21.20 -10.75
N ALA A 302 -2.82 -20.39 -9.70
CA ALA A 302 -2.70 -18.95 -9.79
C ALA A 302 -1.34 -18.55 -10.35
N MET A 303 -1.36 -17.61 -11.28
CA MET A 303 -0.16 -16.98 -11.81
C MET A 303 0.16 -15.72 -11.00
N THR A 304 1.44 -15.43 -10.84
CA THR A 304 1.83 -14.10 -10.38
C THR A 304 1.39 -13.04 -11.38
N PRO A 305 1.16 -11.79 -10.94
CA PRO A 305 0.78 -10.70 -11.84
C PRO A 305 1.71 -10.52 -13.04
N HIS A 306 3.00 -10.69 -12.83
CA HIS A 306 3.99 -10.64 -13.91
C HIS A 306 3.86 -11.83 -14.88
N GLU A 307 3.68 -13.06 -14.38
CA GLU A 307 3.48 -14.23 -15.25
C GLU A 307 2.20 -14.13 -16.08
N ALA A 308 1.10 -13.65 -15.47
CA ALA A 308 -0.17 -13.44 -16.17
C ALA A 308 -0.02 -12.43 -17.31
N LEU A 309 0.64 -11.29 -17.04
CA LEU A 309 0.90 -10.28 -18.06
C LEU A 309 1.81 -10.80 -19.17
N ALA A 310 2.87 -11.51 -18.81
CA ALA A 310 3.82 -12.13 -19.75
C ALA A 310 3.12 -13.19 -20.64
N LEU A 311 2.25 -14.03 -20.08
CA LEU A 311 1.46 -15.00 -20.82
C LEU A 311 0.56 -14.31 -21.87
N ILE A 312 -0.19 -13.28 -21.45
CA ILE A 312 -1.08 -12.53 -22.35
C ILE A 312 -0.28 -11.92 -23.49
N PHE A 313 0.85 -11.28 -23.18
CA PHE A 313 1.68 -10.64 -24.20
C PHE A 313 2.37 -11.64 -25.14
N ALA A 314 2.95 -12.72 -24.60
CA ALA A 314 3.75 -13.64 -25.41
C ALA A 314 2.88 -14.61 -26.23
N GLN A 315 1.78 -15.10 -25.67
CA GLN A 315 1.01 -16.21 -26.27
C GLN A 315 -0.40 -15.81 -26.70
N LEU A 316 -1.01 -14.79 -26.10
CA LEU A 316 -2.41 -14.46 -26.34
C LEU A 316 -2.60 -13.10 -27.02
N LYS A 317 -1.52 -12.41 -27.40
CA LYS A 317 -1.58 -11.04 -27.96
C LYS A 317 -2.49 -10.88 -29.17
N THR A 318 -2.60 -11.92 -30.00
CA THR A 318 -3.46 -11.90 -31.21
C THR A 318 -4.95 -11.98 -30.89
N ARG A 319 -5.31 -12.37 -29.66
CA ARG A 319 -6.69 -12.47 -29.19
C ARG A 319 -7.24 -11.15 -28.66
N TYR A 320 -6.37 -10.19 -28.37
CA TYR A 320 -6.73 -8.90 -27.80
C TYR A 320 -6.40 -7.74 -28.72
N ASP A 321 -7.14 -6.67 -28.61
CA ASP A 321 -6.86 -5.44 -29.36
C ASP A 321 -5.48 -4.90 -29.01
N ALA A 322 -4.66 -4.62 -30.00
CA ALA A 322 -3.25 -4.27 -29.82
C ALA A 322 -3.08 -2.94 -29.05
N ALA A 323 -3.96 -1.95 -29.32
CA ALA A 323 -3.92 -0.67 -28.62
C ALA A 323 -4.30 -0.82 -27.13
N THR A 324 -5.37 -1.58 -26.89
CA THR A 324 -5.83 -1.91 -25.53
C THR A 324 -4.78 -2.67 -24.74
N LEU A 325 -4.17 -3.71 -25.33
CA LEU A 325 -3.11 -4.49 -24.70
C LEU A 325 -1.87 -3.63 -24.39
N SER A 326 -1.46 -2.79 -25.35
CA SER A 326 -0.32 -1.88 -25.13
C SER A 326 -0.59 -0.86 -24.03
N ALA A 327 -1.81 -0.31 -23.94
CA ALA A 327 -2.21 0.59 -22.87
C ALA A 327 -2.24 -0.13 -21.51
N PHE A 328 -2.73 -1.37 -21.47
CA PHE A 328 -2.77 -2.20 -20.27
C PHE A 328 -1.36 -2.50 -19.72
N ILE A 329 -0.43 -2.89 -20.60
CA ILE A 329 0.97 -3.13 -20.21
C ILE A 329 1.62 -1.86 -19.66
N ARG A 330 1.39 -0.70 -20.29
CA ARG A 330 1.92 0.57 -19.77
C ARG A 330 1.31 0.93 -18.42
N MET A 331 0.01 0.72 -18.25
CA MET A 331 -0.70 1.00 -17.00
C MET A 331 -0.23 0.11 -15.86
N MET A 332 -0.09 -1.19 -16.11
CA MET A 332 0.32 -2.17 -15.07
C MET A 332 1.81 -2.17 -14.80
N GLY A 333 2.62 -1.64 -15.71
CA GLY A 333 4.08 -1.74 -15.67
C GLY A 333 4.59 -3.15 -16.01
N VAL A 334 5.90 -3.27 -16.17
CA VAL A 334 6.57 -4.58 -16.43
C VAL A 334 6.43 -5.52 -15.23
N TYR A 335 6.43 -4.96 -14.03
CA TYR A 335 6.25 -5.68 -12.78
C TYR A 335 4.99 -5.15 -12.07
N PRO A 336 3.81 -5.72 -12.35
CA PRO A 336 2.56 -5.25 -11.76
C PRO A 336 2.55 -5.40 -10.22
N PRO A 337 1.72 -4.63 -9.50
CA PRO A 337 1.56 -4.81 -8.06
C PRO A 337 1.18 -6.26 -7.72
N GLY A 338 1.82 -6.80 -6.68
CA GLY A 338 1.73 -8.21 -6.31
C GLY A 338 2.86 -9.09 -6.88
N SER A 339 3.65 -8.56 -7.82
CA SER A 339 4.84 -9.27 -8.30
C SER A 339 5.95 -9.24 -7.25
N VAL A 340 6.59 -10.37 -7.04
CA VAL A 340 7.84 -10.46 -6.26
C VAL A 340 9.02 -10.32 -7.22
N VAL A 341 10.00 -9.53 -6.82
CA VAL A 341 11.17 -9.22 -7.65
C VAL A 341 12.47 -9.39 -6.85
N GLN A 342 13.55 -9.70 -7.58
CA GLN A 342 14.92 -9.62 -7.09
C GLN A 342 15.55 -8.34 -7.62
N LEU A 343 16.14 -7.55 -6.73
CA LEU A 343 16.87 -6.33 -7.07
C LEU A 343 18.29 -6.67 -7.57
N LEU A 344 18.98 -5.68 -8.15
CA LEU A 344 20.37 -5.85 -8.61
C LEU A 344 21.35 -6.10 -7.48
N ASP A 345 21.04 -5.65 -6.28
CA ASP A 345 21.81 -5.87 -5.04
C ASP A 345 21.43 -7.17 -4.32
N ASP A 346 20.76 -8.09 -5.02
CA ASP A 346 20.31 -9.40 -4.57
C ASP A 346 19.20 -9.41 -3.50
N ARG A 347 18.75 -8.26 -3.01
CA ARG A 347 17.59 -8.19 -2.11
C ARG A 347 16.30 -8.56 -2.84
N TYR A 348 15.33 -9.05 -2.08
CA TYR A 348 13.98 -9.35 -2.59
C TYR A 348 13.02 -8.22 -2.23
N ALA A 349 12.04 -7.98 -3.10
CA ALA A 349 11.02 -6.96 -2.87
C ALA A 349 9.66 -7.39 -3.41
N LEU A 350 8.59 -6.87 -2.79
CA LEU A 350 7.22 -6.97 -3.26
C LEU A 350 6.81 -5.65 -3.90
N VAL A 351 6.35 -5.70 -5.13
CA VAL A 351 5.76 -4.54 -5.81
C VAL A 351 4.39 -4.27 -5.20
N VAL A 352 4.20 -3.08 -4.61
CA VAL A 352 2.95 -2.72 -3.93
C VAL A 352 2.15 -1.64 -4.64
N SER A 353 2.79 -0.86 -5.51
CA SER A 353 2.08 0.15 -6.29
C SER A 353 2.82 0.50 -7.58
N VAL A 354 2.06 0.83 -8.60
CA VAL A 354 2.58 1.33 -9.89
C VAL A 354 1.83 2.60 -10.26
N ASN A 355 2.59 3.65 -10.60
CA ASN A 355 2.05 4.85 -11.22
C ASN A 355 2.05 4.65 -12.74
N SER A 356 0.89 4.78 -13.39
CA SER A 356 0.73 4.62 -14.85
C SER A 356 1.55 5.62 -15.66
N ALA A 357 1.88 6.78 -15.10
CA ALA A 357 2.77 7.74 -15.74
C ALA A 357 4.25 7.29 -15.75
N ARG A 358 4.63 6.36 -14.83
CA ARG A 358 6.01 5.92 -14.61
C ARG A 358 6.11 4.39 -14.41
N PRO A 359 5.75 3.60 -15.41
CA PRO A 359 5.52 2.15 -15.31
C PRO A 359 6.79 1.32 -15.03
N LEU A 360 7.99 1.90 -15.22
CA LEU A 360 9.28 1.23 -14.97
C LEU A 360 9.86 1.50 -13.58
N LYS A 361 9.24 2.37 -12.80
CA LYS A 361 9.66 2.77 -11.46
C LYS A 361 8.54 2.51 -10.45
N PRO A 362 8.30 1.23 -10.11
CA PRO A 362 7.27 0.87 -9.15
C PRO A 362 7.66 1.29 -7.73
N ARG A 363 6.65 1.29 -6.85
CA ARG A 363 6.86 1.37 -5.40
C ARG A 363 6.91 -0.03 -4.83
N VAL A 364 7.92 -0.32 -4.01
CA VAL A 364 8.19 -1.66 -3.49
C VAL A 364 8.37 -1.67 -1.98
N ILE A 365 8.04 -2.79 -1.35
CA ILE A 365 8.52 -3.12 0.00
C ILE A 365 9.71 -4.03 -0.17
N VAL A 366 10.87 -3.62 0.34
CA VAL A 366 12.12 -4.39 0.27
C VAL A 366 12.28 -5.23 1.54
N HIS A 367 12.70 -6.48 1.38
CA HIS A 367 13.08 -7.32 2.53
C HIS A 367 14.36 -6.78 3.17
N GLU A 368 14.25 -6.28 4.38
CA GLU A 368 15.35 -5.77 5.21
C GLU A 368 15.40 -6.55 6.53
N PRO A 369 16.40 -7.41 6.75
CA PRO A 369 16.43 -8.30 7.93
C PRO A 369 16.41 -7.57 9.28
N ASN A 370 16.90 -6.32 9.31
CA ASN A 370 17.00 -5.52 10.54
C ASN A 370 15.79 -4.62 10.81
N VAL A 371 14.78 -4.65 9.92
CA VAL A 371 13.55 -3.86 10.06
C VAL A 371 12.37 -4.82 10.18
N PRO A 372 11.53 -4.72 11.22
CA PRO A 372 10.32 -5.52 11.30
C PRO A 372 9.39 -5.28 10.10
N SER A 373 8.74 -6.32 9.58
CA SER A 373 7.89 -6.21 8.38
C SER A 373 6.77 -5.17 8.50
N HIS A 374 6.21 -4.99 9.70
CA HIS A 374 5.16 -4.01 9.98
C HIS A 374 5.67 -2.55 10.03
N GLU A 375 6.99 -2.36 10.10
CA GLU A 375 7.67 -1.07 10.03
C GLU A 375 8.32 -0.81 8.66
N ALA A 376 8.15 -1.73 7.72
CA ALA A 376 8.70 -1.60 6.38
C ALA A 376 8.09 -0.40 5.64
N LEU A 377 8.93 0.53 5.24
CA LEU A 377 8.50 1.65 4.40
C LEU A 377 8.46 1.23 2.93
N ILE A 378 7.49 1.79 2.23
CA ILE A 378 7.42 1.66 0.78
C ILE A 378 8.50 2.54 0.16
N LEU A 379 9.40 1.91 -0.58
CA LEU A 379 10.42 2.57 -1.36
C LEU A 379 9.86 2.96 -2.73
N ASP A 380 9.88 4.24 -3.03
CA ASP A 380 9.62 4.73 -4.39
C ASP A 380 10.92 4.61 -5.19
N MET A 381 10.94 3.70 -6.17
CA MET A 381 12.15 3.47 -6.97
C MET A 381 12.53 4.65 -7.87
N GLU A 382 11.67 5.64 -8.02
CA GLU A 382 12.02 6.88 -8.70
C GLU A 382 12.95 7.75 -7.85
N SER A 383 12.68 7.84 -6.55
CA SER A 383 13.51 8.61 -5.61
C SER A 383 14.88 7.98 -5.34
N VAL A 384 15.08 6.72 -5.77
CA VAL A 384 16.33 5.97 -5.51
C VAL A 384 16.86 5.36 -6.81
N PRO A 385 17.52 6.16 -7.69
CA PRO A 385 17.91 5.75 -9.04
C PRO A 385 18.86 4.55 -9.10
N HIS A 386 19.65 4.32 -8.06
CA HIS A 386 20.60 3.20 -7.97
C HIS A 386 19.95 1.85 -7.64
N VAL A 387 18.68 1.86 -7.23
CA VAL A 387 17.91 0.63 -7.02
C VAL A 387 17.21 0.25 -8.33
N SER A 388 17.46 -0.97 -8.79
CA SER A 388 16.88 -1.50 -10.03
C SER A 388 16.48 -2.96 -9.86
N ILE A 389 15.45 -3.38 -10.62
CA ILE A 389 14.96 -4.75 -10.62
C ILE A 389 15.79 -5.58 -11.60
N ARG A 390 16.29 -6.73 -11.14
CA ARG A 390 16.97 -7.72 -11.96
C ARG A 390 15.98 -8.61 -12.70
N ARG A 391 14.99 -9.16 -11.97
CA ARG A 391 14.00 -10.10 -12.51
C ARG A 391 12.79 -10.26 -11.58
N SER A 392 11.70 -10.77 -12.12
CA SER A 392 10.59 -11.33 -11.32
C SER A 392 10.99 -12.71 -10.80
N VAL A 393 10.50 -13.07 -9.61
CA VAL A 393 10.68 -14.39 -8.99
C VAL A 393 9.35 -14.93 -8.49
N LYS A 394 9.21 -16.25 -8.50
CA LYS A 394 8.04 -16.90 -7.90
C LYS A 394 8.11 -16.83 -6.39
N PRO A 395 6.99 -16.60 -5.68
CA PRO A 395 6.97 -16.66 -4.21
C PRO A 395 7.56 -17.94 -3.63
N THR A 396 7.33 -19.08 -4.29
CA THR A 396 7.87 -20.39 -3.89
C THR A 396 9.39 -20.51 -3.99
N SER A 397 10.05 -19.59 -4.68
CA SER A 397 11.52 -19.56 -4.83
C SER A 397 12.20 -18.62 -3.83
N LEU A 398 11.43 -17.94 -2.96
CA LEU A 398 11.99 -17.06 -1.96
C LEU A 398 12.64 -17.85 -0.81
N PRO A 399 13.74 -17.35 -0.23
CA PRO A 399 14.17 -17.77 1.09
C PRO A 399 13.06 -17.56 2.12
N HIS A 400 12.98 -18.48 3.11
CA HIS A 400 11.90 -18.50 4.11
C HIS A 400 11.70 -17.12 4.81
N ALA A 401 12.80 -16.50 5.25
CA ALA A 401 12.75 -15.18 5.89
C ALA A 401 12.16 -14.08 4.97
N ALA A 402 12.52 -14.10 3.68
CA ALA A 402 11.98 -13.14 2.72
C ALA A 402 10.50 -13.43 2.41
N LEU A 403 10.11 -14.71 2.35
CA LEU A 403 8.73 -15.13 2.14
C LEU A 403 7.82 -14.66 3.29
N GLU A 404 8.23 -14.90 4.54
CA GLU A 404 7.49 -14.43 5.71
C GLU A 404 7.41 -12.90 5.79
N TYR A 405 8.53 -12.23 5.52
CA TYR A 405 8.60 -10.78 5.57
C TYR A 405 7.72 -10.08 4.54
N LEU A 406 7.84 -10.49 3.27
CA LEU A 406 7.12 -9.88 2.15
C LEU A 406 5.67 -10.35 2.08
N ALA A 407 5.36 -11.51 2.64
CA ALA A 407 4.05 -12.12 2.69
C ALA A 407 3.27 -11.97 1.36
N PRO A 408 3.77 -12.52 0.23
CA PRO A 408 3.12 -12.38 -1.06
C PRO A 408 1.68 -12.89 -1.01
N ARG A 409 0.75 -12.14 -1.59
CA ARG A 409 -0.68 -12.45 -1.52
C ARG A 409 -1.02 -13.68 -2.35
N GLN A 410 -1.84 -14.58 -1.80
CA GLN A 410 -2.41 -15.71 -2.54
C GLN A 410 -3.52 -15.26 -3.48
N ARG A 411 -4.25 -14.23 -3.10
CA ARG A 411 -5.26 -13.56 -3.92
C ARG A 411 -4.89 -12.11 -4.10
N ILE A 412 -4.90 -11.67 -5.34
CA ILE A 412 -4.49 -10.32 -5.73
C ILE A 412 -5.72 -9.42 -5.79
N SER A 413 -5.72 -8.37 -5.00
CA SER A 413 -6.76 -7.35 -5.01
C SER A 413 -6.14 -5.99 -5.25
N TYR A 414 -6.79 -5.18 -6.08
CA TYR A 414 -6.33 -3.87 -6.49
C TYR A 414 -7.34 -2.79 -6.14
N PHE A 415 -6.82 -1.64 -5.76
CA PHE A 415 -7.60 -0.41 -5.75
C PHE A 415 -6.75 0.74 -6.28
N PHE A 416 -7.37 1.88 -6.53
CA PHE A 416 -6.62 3.07 -6.93
C PHE A 416 -6.41 4.01 -5.74
N GLU A 417 -5.22 4.60 -5.68
CA GLU A 417 -4.88 5.68 -4.77
C GLU A 417 -4.44 6.92 -5.56
N ARG A 418 -4.65 8.11 -5.02
CA ARG A 418 -4.07 9.32 -5.61
C ARG A 418 -2.57 9.31 -5.38
N SER A 419 -1.80 9.55 -6.43
CA SER A 419 -0.38 9.83 -6.30
C SER A 419 -0.22 11.16 -5.56
N VAL A 420 0.33 11.11 -4.35
CA VAL A 420 0.80 12.34 -3.70
C VAL A 420 2.13 12.66 -4.33
N ASP A 421 2.19 13.73 -5.15
CA ASP A 421 3.43 14.21 -5.72
C ASP A 421 4.41 14.57 -4.60
N SER A 422 5.52 13.85 -4.52
CA SER A 422 6.63 14.14 -3.60
C SER A 422 7.34 15.47 -3.93
N HIS A 423 7.04 16.08 -5.07
CA HIS A 423 7.64 17.34 -5.52
C HIS A 423 7.07 18.63 -4.91
N MET A 424 5.98 18.55 -4.13
CA MET A 424 5.44 19.77 -3.46
C MET A 424 6.08 20.10 -2.10
N ARG A 425 7.14 19.40 -1.68
CA ARG A 425 7.77 19.65 -0.36
C ARG A 425 8.99 20.58 -0.39
N ASP A 426 9.46 21.03 -1.57
CA ASP A 426 10.67 21.88 -1.67
C ASP A 426 10.40 23.32 -2.11
N THR A 427 9.16 23.84 -1.98
CA THR A 427 8.87 25.25 -2.23
C THR A 427 8.25 25.91 -1.00
N HIS A 428 9.06 26.07 0.04
CA HIS A 428 8.91 27.21 0.96
C HIS A 428 10.32 27.74 1.28
N PRO A 429 10.51 29.08 1.07
CA PRO A 429 11.77 29.77 1.28
C PRO A 429 12.16 29.84 2.75
#